data_035019f7ef92ff90dea862c5bc2ed208
#
_entry.id   035019f7ef92ff90dea862c5bc2ed208
#
_cell.length_a   1.000
_cell.length_b   1.000
_cell.length_c   1.000
_cell.angle_alpha   90.00
_cell.angle_beta   90.00
_cell.angle_gamma   90.00
#
_symmetry.space_group_name_H-M   'P 1'
#
loop_
_entity.id
_entity.type
_entity.pdbx_description
1 polymer ?
#
loop_
_entity_poly.entity_id
_entity_poly.type
_entity_poly.pdbx_seq_one_letter_code
_entity_poly.pdbx_strand_id
1 'polypeptide(L)'
;MNFELIPFSILATVLIIGAAWDLRFHKIPNWLTFPAAGLAIAYHTSMNGFSGFFFSLEGMIAGIAILLPFYLLGGMGAGDVKLLGAVGGLLGPRGVFLAFLFTALVGGIYALLLLASHGYLKKTILRYGIIAETFVLSRNIIYIPPAASEGKPRLWYGLAISLGTFLSIGFGSHIL
;
A
#
# COMPACT_ATOMS: atom_id res chain seq x y z
N MET A 1 -12.80 -14.92 -9.89
CA MET A 1 -13.17 -13.52 -10.15
C MET A 1 -12.86 -13.25 -11.63
N ASN A 2 -13.90 -13.23 -12.49
CA ASN A 2 -13.70 -12.87 -13.91
C ASN A 2 -13.43 -11.37 -13.95
N PHE A 3 -12.17 -10.98 -14.03
CA PHE A 3 -11.79 -9.59 -14.24
C PHE A 3 -12.27 -9.17 -15.62
N GLU A 4 -13.24 -8.29 -15.65
CA GLU A 4 -13.60 -7.62 -16.89
C GLU A 4 -12.36 -6.86 -17.39
N LEU A 5 -12.09 -6.94 -18.68
CA LEU A 5 -10.88 -6.40 -19.30
C LEU A 5 -10.67 -4.91 -19.02
N ILE A 6 -11.76 -4.13 -18.90
CA ILE A 6 -11.68 -2.67 -18.70
C ILE A 6 -11.12 -2.30 -17.32
N PRO A 7 -11.67 -2.74 -16.17
CA PRO A 7 -11.10 -2.37 -14.87
C PRO A 7 -9.69 -2.93 -14.66
N PHE A 8 -9.40 -4.11 -15.24
CA PHE A 8 -8.05 -4.66 -15.21
C PHE A 8 -7.04 -3.80 -15.98
N SER A 9 -7.40 -3.32 -17.17
CA SER A 9 -6.52 -2.46 -17.98
C SER A 9 -6.27 -1.10 -17.31
N ILE A 10 -7.30 -0.50 -16.71
CA ILE A 10 -7.16 0.74 -15.93
C ILE A 10 -6.23 0.50 -14.75
N LEU A 11 -6.48 -0.56 -13.98
CA LEU A 11 -5.67 -0.92 -12.82
C LEU A 11 -4.21 -1.16 -13.19
N ALA A 12 -3.95 -1.99 -14.21
CA ALA A 12 -2.60 -2.28 -14.67
C ALA A 12 -1.87 -0.99 -15.10
N THR A 13 -2.54 -0.12 -15.85
CA THR A 13 -1.98 1.16 -16.28
C THR A 13 -1.60 2.04 -15.09
N VAL A 14 -2.51 2.19 -14.13
CA VAL A 14 -2.30 2.99 -12.91
C VAL A 14 -1.14 2.44 -12.07
N LEU A 15 -1.06 1.13 -11.91
CA LEU A 15 -0.01 0.48 -11.13
C LEU A 15 1.36 0.60 -11.81
N ILE A 16 1.44 0.40 -13.13
CA ILE A 16 2.70 0.52 -13.88
C ILE A 16 3.20 1.97 -13.84
N ILE A 17 2.34 2.94 -14.15
CA ILE A 17 2.72 4.35 -14.12
C ILE A 17 3.07 4.78 -12.68
N GLY A 18 2.27 4.37 -11.69
CA GLY A 18 2.53 4.67 -10.28
C GLY A 18 3.87 4.15 -9.81
N ALA A 19 4.19 2.88 -10.11
CA ALA A 19 5.48 2.28 -9.79
C ALA A 19 6.65 2.99 -10.48
N ALA A 20 6.53 3.27 -11.79
CA ALA A 20 7.57 3.96 -12.55
C ALA A 20 7.83 5.37 -12.02
N TRP A 21 6.76 6.08 -11.64
CA TRP A 21 6.88 7.43 -11.08
C TRP A 21 7.47 7.42 -9.68
N ASP A 22 7.07 6.45 -8.84
CA ASP A 22 7.62 6.28 -7.50
C ASP A 22 9.12 5.95 -7.53
N LEU A 23 9.55 5.07 -8.43
CA LEU A 23 10.97 4.75 -8.63
C LEU A 23 11.81 5.98 -9.01
N ARG A 24 11.25 6.93 -9.78
CA ARG A 24 11.99 8.10 -10.26
C ARG A 24 11.91 9.29 -9.32
N PHE A 25 10.75 9.55 -8.73
CA PHE A 25 10.47 10.78 -8.00
C PHE A 25 10.16 10.58 -6.52
N HIS A 26 10.03 9.32 -6.05
CA HIS A 26 9.59 8.98 -4.68
C HIS A 26 8.28 9.67 -4.27
N LYS A 27 7.37 9.81 -5.22
CA LYS A 27 6.05 10.45 -5.04
C LYS A 27 5.07 9.89 -6.06
N ILE A 28 3.84 9.69 -5.65
CA ILE A 28 2.75 9.32 -6.56
C ILE A 28 1.94 10.58 -6.86
N PRO A 29 1.79 10.96 -8.15
CA PRO A 29 1.15 12.21 -8.52
C PRO A 29 -0.38 12.11 -8.40
N ASN A 30 -0.99 13.23 -8.03
CA ASN A 30 -2.44 13.32 -7.90
C ASN A 30 -3.18 13.16 -9.24
N TRP A 31 -2.55 13.58 -10.35
CA TRP A 31 -3.14 13.44 -11.68
C TRP A 31 -3.29 11.97 -12.11
N LEU A 32 -2.62 11.03 -11.45
CA LEU A 32 -2.78 9.59 -11.66
C LEU A 32 -3.88 9.01 -10.76
N THR A 33 -3.83 9.31 -9.47
CA THR A 33 -4.71 8.69 -8.46
C THR A 33 -6.15 9.20 -8.53
N PHE A 34 -6.37 10.51 -8.73
CA PHE A 34 -7.74 11.05 -8.80
C PHE A 34 -8.51 10.63 -10.06
N PRO A 35 -7.93 10.70 -11.27
CA PRO A 35 -8.62 10.16 -12.44
C PRO A 35 -8.87 8.65 -12.34
N ALA A 36 -7.94 7.88 -11.79
CA ALA A 36 -8.14 6.45 -11.58
C ALA A 36 -9.33 6.16 -10.64
N ALA A 37 -9.44 6.91 -9.54
CA ALA A 37 -10.57 6.82 -8.63
C ALA A 37 -11.89 7.23 -9.30
N GLY A 38 -11.88 8.31 -10.07
CA GLY A 38 -13.06 8.74 -10.85
C GLY A 38 -13.49 7.72 -11.89
N LEU A 39 -12.55 7.13 -12.62
CA LEU A 39 -12.83 6.07 -13.60
C LEU A 39 -13.38 4.80 -12.92
N ALA A 40 -12.87 4.44 -11.73
CA ALA A 40 -13.39 3.31 -10.96
C ALA A 40 -14.87 3.50 -10.61
N ILE A 41 -15.22 4.65 -10.05
CA ILE A 41 -16.60 5.00 -9.70
C ILE A 41 -17.48 5.01 -10.95
N ALA A 42 -17.05 5.71 -12.01
CA ALA A 42 -17.82 5.82 -13.25
C ALA A 42 -18.08 4.44 -13.88
N TYR A 43 -17.06 3.59 -13.94
CA TYR A 43 -17.17 2.24 -14.47
C TYR A 43 -18.16 1.38 -13.68
N HIS A 44 -17.99 1.25 -12.38
CA HIS A 44 -18.88 0.42 -11.57
C HIS A 44 -20.30 0.96 -11.49
N THR A 45 -20.46 2.28 -11.48
CA THR A 45 -21.78 2.92 -11.53
C THR A 45 -22.48 2.65 -12.87
N SER A 46 -21.76 2.73 -14.00
CA SER A 46 -22.35 2.46 -15.32
C SER A 46 -22.76 1.00 -15.49
N MET A 47 -22.05 0.05 -14.87
CA MET A 47 -22.35 -1.38 -14.97
C MET A 47 -23.42 -1.85 -13.98
N ASN A 48 -23.42 -1.34 -12.75
CA ASN A 48 -24.25 -1.85 -11.66
C ASN A 48 -25.10 -0.75 -10.98
N GLY A 49 -25.20 0.45 -11.55
CA GLY A 49 -25.96 1.55 -10.97
C GLY A 49 -25.47 1.94 -9.56
N PHE A 50 -26.40 2.25 -8.67
CA PHE A 50 -26.09 2.63 -7.29
C PHE A 50 -25.30 1.58 -6.50
N SER A 51 -25.55 0.31 -6.76
CA SER A 51 -24.81 -0.80 -6.14
C SER A 51 -23.32 -0.72 -6.54
N GLY A 52 -23.02 -0.46 -7.82
CA GLY A 52 -21.65 -0.29 -8.28
C GLY A 52 -20.99 0.97 -7.73
N PHE A 53 -21.72 2.06 -7.56
CA PHE A 53 -21.24 3.27 -6.92
C PHE A 53 -20.78 2.99 -5.49
N PHE A 54 -21.61 2.34 -4.67
CA PHE A 54 -21.26 1.99 -3.30
C PHE A 54 -20.10 0.99 -3.21
N PHE A 55 -20.08 -0.01 -4.10
CA PHE A 55 -18.95 -0.95 -4.18
C PHE A 55 -17.61 -0.25 -4.37
N SER A 56 -17.55 0.69 -5.32
CA SER A 56 -16.35 1.46 -5.59
C SER A 56 -15.99 2.40 -4.42
N LEU A 57 -16.97 3.07 -3.85
CA LEU A 57 -16.77 3.99 -2.74
C LEU A 57 -16.28 3.28 -1.47
N GLU A 58 -16.89 2.16 -1.11
CA GLU A 58 -16.48 1.32 0.02
C GLU A 58 -15.06 0.81 -0.16
N GLY A 59 -14.71 0.35 -1.37
CA GLY A 59 -13.36 -0.07 -1.70
C GLY A 59 -12.35 1.06 -1.55
N MET A 60 -12.66 2.27 -2.02
CA MET A 60 -11.81 3.46 -1.86
C MET A 60 -11.60 3.81 -0.38
N ILE A 61 -12.69 3.87 0.38
CA ILE A 61 -12.63 4.18 1.81
C ILE A 61 -11.80 3.12 2.54
N ALA A 62 -12.02 1.84 2.24
CA ALA A 62 -11.24 0.76 2.83
C ALA A 62 -9.75 0.89 2.53
N GLY A 63 -9.38 1.13 1.27
CA GLY A 63 -7.98 1.32 0.89
C GLY A 63 -7.31 2.50 1.58
N ILE A 64 -8.01 3.64 1.69
CA ILE A 64 -7.53 4.82 2.43
C ILE A 64 -7.40 4.49 3.92
N ALA A 65 -8.44 3.92 4.53
CA ALA A 65 -8.50 3.64 5.96
C ALA A 65 -7.39 2.69 6.43
N ILE A 66 -7.05 1.68 5.61
CA ILE A 66 -5.99 0.71 5.92
C ILE A 66 -4.62 1.39 6.02
N LEU A 67 -4.27 2.29 5.10
CA LEU A 67 -2.96 2.95 5.08
C LEU A 67 -2.92 4.26 5.87
N LEU A 68 -4.04 4.85 6.21
CA LEU A 68 -4.12 6.13 6.92
C LEU A 68 -3.33 6.15 8.24
N PRO A 69 -3.39 5.11 9.12
CA PRO A 69 -2.60 5.08 10.34
C PRO A 69 -1.10 5.16 10.08
N PHE A 70 -0.60 4.43 9.07
CA PHE A 70 0.82 4.44 8.70
C PHE A 70 1.27 5.79 8.15
N TYR A 71 0.40 6.48 7.41
CA TYR A 71 0.63 7.84 6.95
C TYR A 71 0.70 8.84 8.11
N LEU A 72 -0.27 8.77 9.05
CA LEU A 72 -0.30 9.66 10.23
C LEU A 72 0.92 9.47 11.14
N LEU A 73 1.46 8.26 11.21
CA LEU A 73 2.69 7.94 11.93
C LEU A 73 3.96 8.36 11.16
N GLY A 74 3.82 8.95 9.96
CA GLY A 74 4.95 9.41 9.15
C GLY A 74 5.74 8.29 8.47
N GLY A 75 5.16 7.07 8.39
CA GLY A 75 5.81 5.90 7.80
C GLY A 75 5.78 5.87 6.27
N MET A 76 4.82 6.56 5.64
CA MET A 76 4.63 6.58 4.18
C MET A 76 4.06 7.89 3.67
N GLY A 77 4.02 8.05 2.33
CA GLY A 77 3.51 9.25 1.68
C GLY A 77 1.99 9.25 1.50
N ALA A 78 1.38 10.44 1.43
CA ALA A 78 -0.05 10.60 1.11
C ALA A 78 -0.40 10.04 -0.29
N GLY A 79 0.58 9.97 -1.20
CA GLY A 79 0.41 9.37 -2.52
C GLY A 79 0.10 7.90 -2.47
N ASP A 80 0.75 7.16 -1.57
CA ASP A 80 0.57 5.71 -1.39
C ASP A 80 -0.85 5.41 -0.90
N VAL A 81 -1.34 6.21 0.07
CA VAL A 81 -2.72 6.10 0.59
C VAL A 81 -3.75 6.31 -0.52
N LYS A 82 -3.55 7.34 -1.37
CA LYS A 82 -4.43 7.62 -2.50
C LYS A 82 -4.37 6.54 -3.57
N LEU A 83 -3.17 5.98 -3.83
CA LEU A 83 -3.01 4.89 -4.77
C LEU A 83 -3.77 3.65 -4.30
N LEU A 84 -3.62 3.23 -3.03
CA LEU A 84 -4.36 2.09 -2.51
C LEU A 84 -5.88 2.38 -2.48
N GLY A 85 -6.28 3.63 -2.23
CA GLY A 85 -7.68 4.06 -2.38
C GLY A 85 -8.20 3.87 -3.80
N ALA A 86 -7.44 4.28 -4.83
CA ALA A 86 -7.82 4.08 -6.23
C ALA A 86 -7.88 2.60 -6.62
N VAL A 87 -6.92 1.78 -6.12
CA VAL A 87 -6.95 0.31 -6.23
C VAL A 87 -8.23 -0.24 -5.60
N GLY A 88 -8.59 0.25 -4.41
CA GLY A 88 -9.82 -0.15 -3.73
C GLY A 88 -11.09 0.19 -4.50
N GLY A 89 -11.13 1.35 -5.14
CA GLY A 89 -12.23 1.73 -6.02
C GLY A 89 -12.44 0.77 -7.19
N LEU A 90 -11.36 0.21 -7.74
CA LEU A 90 -11.41 -0.75 -8.85
C LEU A 90 -11.69 -2.19 -8.38
N LEU A 91 -11.14 -2.61 -7.26
CA LEU A 91 -11.21 -4.00 -6.76
C LEU A 91 -12.32 -4.24 -5.73
N GLY A 92 -12.90 -3.18 -5.20
CA GLY A 92 -13.84 -3.25 -4.07
C GLY A 92 -13.16 -3.57 -2.74
N PRO A 93 -13.94 -3.62 -1.63
CA PRO A 93 -13.39 -3.74 -0.28
C PRO A 93 -12.65 -5.06 -0.03
N ARG A 94 -13.12 -6.19 -0.54
CA ARG A 94 -12.43 -7.48 -0.40
C ARG A 94 -11.14 -7.52 -1.22
N GLY A 95 -11.19 -7.01 -2.46
CA GLY A 95 -10.02 -7.00 -3.34
C GLY A 95 -8.90 -6.10 -2.81
N VAL A 96 -9.21 -4.92 -2.27
CA VAL A 96 -8.19 -4.03 -1.70
C VAL A 96 -7.58 -4.58 -0.42
N PHE A 97 -8.34 -5.31 0.38
CA PHE A 97 -7.80 -5.98 1.57
C PHE A 97 -6.77 -7.05 1.19
N LEU A 98 -7.07 -7.87 0.18
CA LEU A 98 -6.10 -8.83 -0.37
C LEU A 98 -4.87 -8.13 -0.96
N ALA A 99 -5.09 -7.09 -1.77
CA ALA A 99 -4.00 -6.28 -2.32
C ALA A 99 -3.11 -5.71 -1.21
N PHE A 100 -3.68 -5.24 -0.11
CA PHE A 100 -2.93 -4.78 1.06
C PHE A 100 -2.11 -5.89 1.71
N LEU A 101 -2.67 -7.09 1.91
CA LEU A 101 -1.93 -8.22 2.50
C LEU A 101 -0.71 -8.59 1.66
N PHE A 102 -0.88 -8.71 0.34
CA PHE A 102 0.24 -8.97 -0.56
C PHE A 102 1.23 -7.79 -0.61
N THR A 103 0.74 -6.56 -0.56
CA THR A 103 1.60 -5.37 -0.44
C THR A 103 2.43 -5.39 0.84
N ALA A 104 1.83 -5.78 1.96
CA ALA A 104 2.54 -5.89 3.24
C ALA A 104 3.62 -7.00 3.19
N LEU A 105 3.34 -8.13 2.55
CA LEU A 105 4.32 -9.18 2.33
C LEU A 105 5.49 -8.70 1.45
N VAL A 106 5.20 -8.15 0.27
CA VAL A 106 6.21 -7.64 -0.67
C VAL A 106 7.02 -6.52 -0.03
N GLY A 107 6.34 -5.54 0.57
CA GLY A 107 6.97 -4.40 1.23
C GLY A 107 7.80 -4.81 2.44
N GLY A 108 7.33 -5.80 3.21
CA GLY A 108 8.05 -6.36 4.35
C GLY A 108 9.33 -7.08 3.93
N ILE A 109 9.26 -7.94 2.91
CA ILE A 109 10.45 -8.61 2.34
C ILE A 109 11.42 -7.56 1.80
N TYR A 110 10.94 -6.57 1.05
CA TYR A 110 11.75 -5.50 0.52
C TYR A 110 12.43 -4.69 1.63
N ALA A 111 11.71 -4.33 2.70
CA ALA A 111 12.27 -3.62 3.84
C ALA A 111 13.35 -4.44 4.55
N LEU A 112 13.15 -5.75 4.73
CA LEU A 112 14.14 -6.64 5.33
C LEU A 112 15.42 -6.74 4.47
N LEU A 113 15.26 -6.90 3.16
CA LEU A 113 16.39 -6.92 2.22
C LEU A 113 17.18 -5.60 2.24
N LEU A 114 16.47 -4.47 2.30
CA LEU A 114 17.08 -3.15 2.37
C LEU A 114 17.86 -2.95 3.68
N LEU A 115 17.29 -3.35 4.82
CA LEU A 115 17.97 -3.30 6.12
C LEU A 115 19.19 -4.23 6.16
N ALA A 116 19.08 -5.41 5.56
CA ALA A 116 20.19 -6.36 5.49
C ALA A 116 21.34 -5.81 4.63
N SER A 117 21.05 -5.25 3.46
CA SER A 117 22.05 -4.71 2.53
C SER A 117 22.83 -3.51 3.09
N HIS A 118 22.19 -2.72 3.95
CA HIS A 118 22.84 -1.57 4.60
C HIS A 118 23.48 -1.91 5.98
N GLY A 119 23.43 -3.18 6.40
CA GLY A 119 24.00 -3.60 7.68
C GLY A 119 23.24 -3.10 8.93
N TYR A 120 22.05 -2.53 8.76
CA TYR A 120 21.25 -1.99 9.86
C TYR A 120 20.34 -3.03 10.53
N LEU A 121 20.23 -4.23 9.97
CA LEU A 121 19.30 -5.26 10.45
C LEU A 121 19.55 -5.61 11.93
N LYS A 122 20.79 -5.89 12.30
CA LYS A 122 21.15 -6.24 13.69
C LYS A 122 20.83 -5.11 14.68
N LYS A 123 21.16 -3.87 14.30
CA LYS A 123 20.89 -2.68 15.15
C LYS A 123 19.38 -2.45 15.30
N THR A 124 18.63 -2.63 14.23
CA THR A 124 17.17 -2.47 14.22
C THR A 124 16.51 -3.53 15.12
N ILE A 125 16.89 -4.80 14.99
CA ILE A 125 16.36 -5.89 15.83
C ILE A 125 16.67 -5.64 17.30
N LEU A 126 17.92 -5.28 17.64
CA LEU A 126 18.31 -4.99 19.02
C LEU A 126 17.49 -3.81 19.60
N ARG A 127 17.32 -2.74 18.82
CA ARG A 127 16.54 -1.57 19.24
C ARG A 127 15.08 -1.92 19.54
N TYR A 128 14.41 -2.66 18.65
CA TYR A 128 13.03 -3.09 18.89
C TYR A 128 12.94 -4.12 20.03
N GLY A 129 13.97 -4.96 20.22
CA GLY A 129 14.08 -5.85 21.37
C GLY A 129 14.09 -5.06 22.68
N ILE A 130 14.92 -4.01 22.78
CA ILE A 130 14.97 -3.14 23.96
C ILE A 130 13.65 -2.41 24.20
N ILE A 131 13.01 -1.89 23.14
CA ILE A 131 11.70 -1.23 23.25
C ILE A 131 10.64 -2.21 23.80
N ALA A 132 10.60 -3.44 23.25
CA ALA A 132 9.65 -4.46 23.69
C ALA A 132 9.91 -4.88 25.15
N GLU A 133 11.18 -5.11 25.54
CA GLU A 133 11.55 -5.44 26.91
C GLU A 133 11.18 -4.31 27.90
N THR A 134 11.47 -3.07 27.52
CA THR A 134 11.11 -1.90 28.33
C THR A 134 9.59 -1.76 28.48
N PHE A 135 8.82 -2.01 27.39
CA PHE A 135 7.37 -1.99 27.44
C PHE A 135 6.79 -3.07 28.38
N VAL A 136 7.34 -4.29 28.34
CA VAL A 136 6.90 -5.39 29.22
C VAL A 136 7.20 -5.07 30.69
N LEU A 137 8.36 -4.48 30.98
CA LEU A 137 8.82 -4.20 32.34
C LEU A 137 8.17 -2.94 32.95
N SER A 138 8.09 -1.84 32.17
CA SER A 138 7.65 -0.54 32.68
C SER A 138 6.23 -0.13 32.27
N ARG A 139 5.60 -0.87 31.34
CA ARG A 139 4.34 -0.53 30.66
C ARG A 139 4.34 0.86 29.97
N ASN A 140 5.53 1.46 29.82
CA ASN A 140 5.72 2.72 29.13
C ASN A 140 6.42 2.48 27.79
N ILE A 141 5.91 3.07 26.71
CA ILE A 141 6.55 3.03 25.39
C ILE A 141 7.64 4.11 25.36
N ILE A 142 8.91 3.70 25.52
CA ILE A 142 10.04 4.59 25.34
C ILE A 142 10.46 4.50 23.87
N TYR A 143 10.18 5.55 23.11
CA TYR A 143 10.63 5.64 21.72
C TYR A 143 12.12 5.96 21.67
N ILE A 144 12.93 5.03 21.17
CA ILE A 144 14.35 5.24 20.90
C ILE A 144 14.51 5.62 19.43
N PRO A 145 14.80 6.90 19.12
CA PRO A 145 14.96 7.32 17.73
C PRO A 145 16.22 6.66 17.09
N PRO A 146 16.21 6.44 15.76
CA PRO A 146 17.40 6.03 15.04
C PRO A 146 18.50 7.08 15.17
N ALA A 147 19.77 6.65 15.20
CA ALA A 147 20.90 7.57 15.25
C ALA A 147 20.87 8.51 14.03
N ALA A 148 21.19 9.79 14.23
CA ALA A 148 21.14 10.82 13.19
C ALA A 148 22.08 10.54 11.98
N SER A 149 23.08 9.66 12.16
CA SER A 149 24.01 9.20 11.12
C SER A 149 23.46 8.07 10.23
N GLU A 150 22.35 7.46 10.61
CA GLU A 150 21.72 6.42 9.81
C GLU A 150 20.88 7.10 8.74
N GLY A 151 21.40 7.19 7.51
CA GLY A 151 20.60 7.61 6.35
C GLY A 151 19.36 6.72 6.28
N LYS A 152 18.16 7.32 6.39
CA LYS A 152 16.91 6.56 6.32
C LYS A 152 16.79 5.99 4.91
N PRO A 153 16.93 4.67 4.70
CA PRO A 153 16.68 4.08 3.40
C PRO A 153 15.22 4.36 3.04
N ARG A 154 15.00 5.02 1.92
CA ARG A 154 13.64 5.32 1.45
C ARG A 154 13.06 4.07 0.81
N LEU A 155 11.91 3.65 1.29
CA LEU A 155 11.13 2.56 0.70
C LEU A 155 10.27 3.10 -0.45
N TRP A 156 10.27 2.40 -1.58
CA TRP A 156 9.37 2.67 -2.70
C TRP A 156 8.02 1.96 -2.44
N TYR A 157 7.16 2.62 -1.65
CA TYR A 157 5.87 2.04 -1.28
C TYR A 157 4.94 1.86 -2.48
N GLY A 158 4.97 2.78 -3.44
CA GLY A 158 4.19 2.66 -4.67
C GLY A 158 4.55 1.43 -5.49
N LEU A 159 5.84 1.07 -5.54
CA LEU A 159 6.29 -0.17 -6.15
C LEU A 159 5.76 -1.40 -5.39
N ALA A 160 5.83 -1.39 -4.06
CA ALA A 160 5.33 -2.49 -3.24
C ALA A 160 3.80 -2.67 -3.39
N ILE A 161 3.03 -1.57 -3.43
CA ILE A 161 1.58 -1.59 -3.68
C ILE A 161 1.30 -2.18 -5.06
N SER A 162 2.04 -1.77 -6.08
CA SER A 162 1.84 -2.25 -7.44
C SER A 162 2.13 -3.74 -7.56
N LEU A 163 3.26 -4.21 -7.08
CA LEU A 163 3.62 -5.63 -7.09
C LEU A 163 2.66 -6.48 -6.25
N GLY A 164 2.33 -6.01 -5.04
CA GLY A 164 1.40 -6.70 -4.15
C GLY A 164 0.00 -6.81 -4.77
N THR A 165 -0.49 -5.77 -5.41
CA THR A 165 -1.79 -5.79 -6.10
C THR A 165 -1.77 -6.77 -7.28
N PHE A 166 -0.72 -6.79 -8.12
CA PHE A 166 -0.61 -7.76 -9.20
C PHE A 166 -0.58 -9.21 -8.67
N LEU A 167 0.16 -9.46 -7.60
CA LEU A 167 0.19 -10.78 -6.97
C LEU A 167 -1.18 -11.16 -6.41
N SER A 168 -1.89 -10.23 -5.77
CA SER A 168 -3.24 -10.50 -5.23
C SER A 168 -4.24 -10.90 -6.31
N ILE A 169 -4.12 -10.32 -7.50
CA ILE A 169 -4.97 -10.67 -8.65
C ILE A 169 -4.61 -12.06 -9.19
N GLY A 170 -3.31 -12.37 -9.33
CA GLY A 170 -2.85 -13.66 -9.82
C GLY A 170 -3.21 -14.81 -8.89
N PHE A 171 -3.05 -14.63 -7.58
CA PHE A 171 -3.35 -15.66 -6.59
C PHE A 171 -4.81 -15.62 -6.10
N GLY A 172 -5.47 -14.46 -6.11
CA GLY A 172 -6.84 -14.30 -5.66
C GLY A 172 -7.87 -15.07 -6.50
N SER A 173 -7.56 -15.35 -7.76
CA SER A 173 -8.37 -16.21 -8.63
C SER A 173 -8.42 -17.69 -8.16
N HIS A 174 -7.52 -18.10 -7.27
CA HIS A 174 -7.45 -19.44 -6.73
C HIS A 174 -7.95 -19.55 -5.27
N ILE A 175 -8.17 -18.41 -4.59
CA ILE A 175 -8.50 -18.38 -3.14
C ILE A 175 -9.98 -18.00 -2.91
N LEU A 176 -10.66 -17.45 -3.90
CA LEU A 176 -12.09 -17.08 -3.88
C LEU A 176 -12.90 -17.91 -4.85
#